data_fdc9e1f0d5b97cfde4173c60b6a9f91e
#
_entry.id   fdc9e1f0d5b97cfde4173c60b6a9f91e
#
_cell.length_a   1.000
_cell.length_b   1.000
_cell.length_c   1.000
_cell.angle_alpha   90.00
_cell.angle_beta   90.00
_cell.angle_gamma   90.00
#
_symmetry.space_group_name_H-M   'P 1'
#
loop_
_entity.id
_entity.type
_entity.pdbx_description
1 polymer ?
#
loop_
_entity_poly.entity_id
_entity_poly.type
_entity_poly.pdbx_seq_one_letter_code
_entity_poly.pdbx_strand_id
1 'polypeptide(L)'
;MDVEDKDDNPQDEFIKSQRIEMVRLFVDKLPAKYRTLVQLRYFDELSYEEIAQELDKPLGTVKAQLHRSRELLYDIASGKENQI
;
A
#
# COMPACT_ATOMS: atom_id res chain seq x y z
N MET A 1 20.66 -6.33 -1.28
CA MET A 1 19.87 -5.90 -0.19
C MET A 1 18.90 -4.81 -0.61
N ASP A 2 17.71 -4.97 -0.25
CA ASP A 2 16.68 -4.06 -0.70
C ASP A 2 16.58 -2.86 0.16
N VAL A 3 17.00 -1.76 -0.38
CA VAL A 3 16.92 -0.50 0.34
C VAL A 3 15.49 -0.08 0.55
N GLU A 4 14.64 -0.40 -0.41
CA GLU A 4 13.26 0.04 -0.30
C GLU A 4 12.55 -0.62 0.86
N ASP A 5 13.03 -1.73 1.33
CA ASP A 5 12.42 -2.36 2.49
C ASP A 5 12.66 -1.56 3.75
N LYS A 6 13.53 -0.60 3.69
CA LYS A 6 13.78 0.25 4.84
C LYS A 6 12.88 1.46 4.89
N ASP A 7 11.98 1.56 3.95
CA ASP A 7 11.01 2.63 3.95
C ASP A 7 9.89 2.38 4.94
N ASP A 8 10.10 1.48 5.85
CA ASP A 8 9.11 1.24 6.89
C ASP A 8 8.88 2.50 7.67
N ASN A 9 7.63 2.87 7.80
CA ASN A 9 7.25 3.99 8.62
C ASN A 9 6.11 3.54 9.53
N PRO A 10 5.69 4.39 10.46
CA PRO A 10 4.63 3.97 11.40
C PRO A 10 3.36 3.51 10.70
N GLN A 11 3.04 4.10 9.57
CA GLN A 11 1.84 3.71 8.84
C GLN A 11 1.97 2.31 8.27
N ASP A 12 3.15 2.00 7.73
CA ASP A 12 3.39 0.67 7.18
C ASP A 12 3.33 -0.39 8.27
N GLU A 13 3.93 -0.09 9.41
CA GLU A 13 3.88 -1.01 10.54
C GLU A 13 2.45 -1.23 11.01
N PHE A 14 1.67 -0.17 11.05
CA PHE A 14 0.28 -0.27 11.45
C PHE A 14 -0.49 -1.20 10.51
N ILE A 15 -0.29 -1.01 9.21
CA ILE A 15 -0.97 -1.83 8.21
C ILE A 15 -0.58 -3.29 8.36
N LYS A 16 0.71 -3.55 8.52
CA LYS A 16 1.18 -4.93 8.63
C LYS A 16 0.67 -5.62 9.88
N SER A 17 0.36 -4.86 10.91
CA SER A 17 -0.13 -5.43 12.16
C SER A 17 -1.61 -5.79 12.10
N GLN A 18 -2.31 -5.35 11.07
CA GLN A 18 -3.72 -5.64 10.93
C GLN A 18 -3.92 -7.03 10.35
N ARG A 19 -5.07 -7.62 10.67
CA ARG A 19 -5.41 -8.91 10.10
C ARG A 19 -5.75 -8.73 8.63
N ILE A 20 -5.39 -9.73 7.84
CA ILE A 20 -5.58 -9.64 6.40
C ILE A 20 -7.03 -9.39 6.02
N GLU A 21 -7.96 -10.03 6.73
CA GLU A 21 -9.38 -9.83 6.43
C GLU A 21 -9.79 -8.38 6.61
N MET A 22 -9.28 -7.76 7.67
CA MET A 22 -9.62 -6.36 7.91
C MET A 22 -8.98 -5.45 6.88
N VAL A 23 -7.75 -5.75 6.50
CA VAL A 23 -7.07 -4.95 5.48
C VAL A 23 -7.83 -5.03 4.16
N ARG A 24 -8.35 -6.20 3.81
CA ARG A 24 -9.13 -6.33 2.59
C ARG A 24 -10.35 -5.42 2.59
N LEU A 25 -11.02 -5.31 3.73
CA LEU A 25 -12.17 -4.42 3.83
C LEU A 25 -11.77 -2.97 3.61
N PHE A 26 -10.62 -2.58 4.16
CA PHE A 26 -10.14 -1.22 3.98
C PHE A 26 -9.71 -0.97 2.56
N VAL A 27 -9.05 -1.96 1.95
CA VAL A 27 -8.55 -1.84 0.59
C VAL A 27 -9.69 -1.61 -0.40
N ASP A 28 -10.82 -2.23 -0.15
CA ASP A 28 -11.97 -2.07 -1.03
C ASP A 28 -12.46 -0.62 -1.10
N LYS A 29 -12.08 0.19 -0.13
CA LYS A 29 -12.47 1.59 -0.12
C LYS A 29 -11.51 2.49 -0.88
N LEU A 30 -10.40 1.95 -1.35
CA LEU A 30 -9.40 2.73 -2.06
C LEU A 30 -9.79 2.89 -3.53
N PRO A 31 -9.36 3.99 -4.17
CA PRO A 31 -9.45 4.06 -5.62
C PRO A 31 -8.74 2.88 -6.27
N ALA A 32 -9.21 2.49 -7.44
CA ALA A 32 -8.76 1.24 -8.07
C ALA A 32 -7.25 1.18 -8.23
N LYS A 33 -6.61 2.28 -8.62
CA LYS A 33 -5.18 2.25 -8.88
C LYS A 33 -4.38 1.99 -7.60
N TYR A 34 -4.85 2.52 -6.48
CA TYR A 34 -4.17 2.29 -5.19
C TYR A 34 -4.50 0.91 -4.65
N ARG A 35 -5.70 0.43 -4.90
CA ARG A 35 -6.10 -0.90 -4.46
C ARG A 35 -5.23 -1.97 -5.09
N THR A 36 -4.97 -1.85 -6.39
CA THR A 36 -4.11 -2.80 -7.09
C THR A 36 -2.71 -2.80 -6.49
N LEU A 37 -2.16 -1.62 -6.22
CA LEU A 37 -0.82 -1.52 -5.65
C LEU A 37 -0.73 -2.19 -4.30
N VAL A 38 -1.72 -1.97 -3.45
CA VAL A 38 -1.72 -2.56 -2.12
C VAL A 38 -1.83 -4.08 -2.21
N GLN A 39 -2.67 -4.57 -3.12
CA GLN A 39 -2.79 -6.00 -3.29
C GLN A 39 -1.48 -6.64 -3.73
N LEU A 40 -0.81 -6.03 -4.68
CA LEU A 40 0.46 -6.58 -5.16
C LEU A 40 1.53 -6.55 -4.08
N ARG A 41 1.56 -5.49 -3.29
CA ARG A 41 2.61 -5.35 -2.28
C ARG A 41 2.34 -6.19 -1.04
N TYR A 42 1.13 -6.16 -0.52
CA TYR A 42 0.86 -6.75 0.80
C TYR A 42 0.25 -8.14 0.73
N PHE A 43 -0.49 -8.44 -0.31
CA PHE A 43 -1.10 -9.76 -0.43
C PHE A 43 -0.25 -10.69 -1.28
N ASP A 44 0.27 -10.19 -2.39
CA ASP A 44 1.12 -10.98 -3.29
C ASP A 44 2.59 -10.88 -2.93
N GLU A 45 2.94 -9.96 -2.05
CA GLU A 45 4.29 -9.80 -1.50
C GLU A 45 5.34 -9.54 -2.56
N LEU A 46 4.98 -8.77 -3.57
CA LEU A 46 5.94 -8.40 -4.60
C LEU A 46 6.84 -7.28 -4.14
N SER A 47 8.06 -7.26 -4.65
CA SER A 47 8.96 -6.15 -4.42
C SER A 47 8.50 -4.94 -5.23
N TYR A 48 9.05 -3.78 -4.90
CA TYR A 48 8.74 -2.58 -5.66
C TYR A 48 9.12 -2.75 -7.14
N GLU A 49 10.27 -3.37 -7.38
CA GLU A 49 10.70 -3.60 -8.76
C GLU A 49 9.75 -4.54 -9.48
N GLU A 50 9.31 -5.57 -8.80
CA GLU A 50 8.36 -6.51 -9.41
C GLU A 50 7.04 -5.82 -9.74
N ILE A 51 6.58 -4.97 -8.84
CA ILE A 51 5.35 -4.22 -9.09
C ILE A 51 5.53 -3.29 -10.28
N ALA A 52 6.68 -2.62 -10.36
CA ALA A 52 6.95 -1.73 -11.47
C ALA A 52 6.90 -2.48 -12.80
N GLN A 53 7.45 -3.68 -12.82
CA GLN A 53 7.42 -4.50 -14.02
C GLN A 53 5.99 -4.96 -14.32
N GLU A 54 5.29 -5.39 -13.30
CA GLU A 54 3.93 -5.90 -13.47
C GLU A 54 3.01 -4.82 -14.03
N LEU A 55 3.16 -3.60 -13.58
CA LEU A 55 2.30 -2.50 -13.99
C LEU A 55 2.87 -1.66 -15.11
N ASP A 56 4.08 -2.00 -15.55
CA ASP A 56 4.77 -1.26 -16.62
C ASP A 56 4.87 0.22 -16.26
N LYS A 57 5.39 0.49 -15.06
CA LYS A 57 5.55 1.84 -14.55
C LYS A 57 6.96 2.03 -14.02
N PRO A 58 7.47 3.28 -14.03
CA PRO A 58 8.77 3.55 -13.43
C PRO A 58 8.75 3.24 -11.94
N LEU A 59 9.88 2.80 -11.44
CA LEU A 59 10.01 2.46 -10.02
C LEU A 59 9.66 3.63 -9.12
N GLY A 60 10.12 4.83 -9.47
CA GLY A 60 9.81 6.00 -8.67
C GLY A 60 8.32 6.26 -8.56
N THR A 61 7.60 6.05 -9.65
CA THR A 61 6.16 6.21 -9.66
C THR A 61 5.50 5.20 -8.73
N VAL A 62 5.98 3.94 -8.78
CA VAL A 62 5.43 2.90 -7.92
C VAL A 62 5.64 3.26 -6.45
N LYS A 63 6.84 3.72 -6.12
CA LYS A 63 7.14 4.09 -4.74
C LYS A 63 6.25 5.22 -4.25
N ALA A 64 6.08 6.25 -5.09
CA ALA A 64 5.26 7.39 -4.71
C ALA A 64 3.80 6.98 -4.54
N GLN A 65 3.30 6.18 -5.45
CA GLN A 65 1.91 5.75 -5.38
C GLN A 65 1.67 4.81 -4.22
N LEU A 66 2.63 3.95 -3.91
CA LEU A 66 2.51 3.08 -2.74
C LEU A 66 2.52 3.89 -1.46
N HIS A 67 3.36 4.90 -1.40
CA HIS A 67 3.37 5.77 -0.23
C HIS A 67 2.00 6.42 -0.04
N ARG A 68 1.42 6.92 -1.12
CA ARG A 68 0.09 7.53 -1.05
C ARG A 68 -0.96 6.51 -0.66
N SER A 69 -0.85 5.30 -1.21
CA SER A 69 -1.79 4.23 -0.86
C SER A 69 -1.77 3.93 0.62
N ARG A 70 -0.57 3.88 1.21
CA ARG A 70 -0.45 3.60 2.63
C ARG A 70 -1.08 4.70 3.47
N GLU A 71 -0.87 5.96 3.07
CA GLU A 71 -1.50 7.06 3.79
C GLU A 71 -3.02 6.95 3.78
N LEU A 72 -3.57 6.69 2.61
CA LEU A 72 -5.02 6.57 2.47
C LEU A 72 -5.54 5.38 3.26
N LEU A 73 -4.83 4.26 3.20
CA LEU A 73 -5.25 3.07 3.91
C LEU A 73 -5.20 3.29 5.41
N TYR A 74 -4.15 3.95 5.87
CA TYR A 74 -4.04 4.27 7.28
C TYR A 74 -5.20 5.17 7.75
N ASP A 75 -5.56 6.16 6.94
CA ASP A 75 -6.67 7.04 7.29
C ASP A 75 -7.98 6.28 7.37
N ILE A 76 -8.21 5.39 6.42
CA ILE A 76 -9.42 4.58 6.43
C ILE A 76 -9.46 3.69 7.68
N ALA A 77 -8.34 3.02 7.96
CA ALA A 77 -8.27 2.10 9.09
C ALA A 77 -8.41 2.84 10.41
N SER A 78 -8.01 4.11 10.44
CA SER A 78 -8.09 4.91 11.65
C SER A 78 -9.42 5.65 11.79
N GLY A 79 -10.32 5.47 10.82
CA GLY A 79 -11.61 6.12 10.89
C GLY A 79 -11.61 7.57 10.47
N LYS A 80 -10.61 8.00 9.72
CA LYS A 80 -10.48 9.38 9.30
C LYS A 80 -11.06 9.64 7.92
N GLU A 81 -11.59 8.61 7.28
CA GLU A 81 -12.05 8.77 5.91
C GLU A 81 -13.18 9.79 5.79
N ASN A 82 -13.96 9.97 6.86
CA ASN A 82 -15.08 10.90 6.82
C ASN A 82 -14.65 12.34 6.91
N GLN A 83 -13.40 12.59 7.11
CA GLN A 83 -12.87 13.95 7.23
C GLN A 83 -12.28 14.48 5.94
N ILE A 84 -12.34 13.69 4.91
CA ILE A 84 -11.74 14.03 3.63
C ILE A 84 -12.72 14.74 2.71
#